data_431ce4dbd7e559dae7a4e2212e4e5e71
#
_entry.id   431ce4dbd7e559dae7a4e2212e4e5e71
#
_cell.length_a   1.000
_cell.length_b   1.000
_cell.length_c   1.000
_cell.angle_alpha   90.00
_cell.angle_beta   90.00
_cell.angle_gamma   90.00
#
_symmetry.space_group_name_H-M   'P 1'
#
loop_
_entity.id
_entity.type
_entity.pdbx_description
1 polymer ?
#
loop_
_entity_poly.entity_id
_entity_poly.type
_entity_poly.pdbx_seq_one_letter_code
_entity_poly.pdbx_strand_id
1 'polypeptide(L)'
;TLSLHDALPILIFIRDWRTTIIATLAIPMSMIPTFAFMAYMDFSLNNITMLGLILAIGIVIDDAVVVHENIFRHMEEYGRSAMEAARSATSEIASAVVATTVSLLVIFIPVAFMQGRIGRFFNSFGFTVGFAILMSMFVSFTMTPMLCSRFLKLETGHKTSKSGFFTRLLDNSYLWILRLSLRHRWAIVLLSVVTLFSTPVIFSWIGKDFVPKDDQSDFEVVMTLPEGYTLDRGNKLLVEIEDRLKQLRGVTHVFTIIGDTTGRVAKGQGDVTEARVYCRL
;
A
#
# COMPACT_ATOMS: atom_id res chain seq x y z
N THR A 1 7.40 2.57 15.57
CA THR A 1 7.99 1.25 15.25
C THR A 1 8.22 1.06 13.75
N LEU A 2 7.34 1.52 12.87
CA LEU A 2 7.47 1.39 11.41
C LEU A 2 8.76 2.04 10.86
N SER A 3 9.09 3.25 11.29
CA SER A 3 10.28 3.98 10.80
C SER A 3 11.62 3.33 11.13
N LEU A 4 11.71 2.55 12.21
CA LEU A 4 12.94 1.82 12.59
C LEU A 4 13.18 0.59 11.72
N HIS A 5 12.12 -0.12 11.32
CA HIS A 5 12.25 -1.27 10.43
C HIS A 5 12.69 -0.87 9.01
N ASP A 6 12.27 0.31 8.55
CA ASP A 6 12.64 0.83 7.23
C ASP A 6 14.05 1.44 7.23
N ALA A 7 14.51 1.98 8.37
CA ALA A 7 15.87 2.52 8.52
C ALA A 7 16.96 1.44 8.56
N LEU A 8 16.65 0.22 9.04
CA LEU A 8 17.62 -0.87 9.14
C LEU A 8 18.19 -1.33 7.78
N PRO A 9 17.38 -1.59 6.75
CA PRO A 9 17.92 -1.91 5.42
C PRO A 9 18.81 -0.79 4.88
N ILE A 10 18.38 0.46 5.00
CA ILE A 10 19.15 1.64 4.54
C ILE A 10 20.50 1.69 5.27
N LEU A 11 20.52 1.49 6.59
CA LEU A 11 21.75 1.47 7.38
C LEU A 11 22.70 0.32 6.99
N ILE A 12 22.15 -0.86 6.68
CA ILE A 12 22.94 -2.03 6.26
C ILE A 12 23.59 -1.79 4.89
N PHE A 13 22.86 -1.15 3.96
CA PHE A 13 23.37 -0.91 2.61
C PHE A 13 24.32 0.29 2.54
N ILE A 14 23.95 1.41 3.15
CA ILE A 14 24.71 2.67 3.05
C ILE A 14 25.81 2.75 4.09
N ARG A 15 25.66 2.07 5.25
CA ARG A 15 26.63 2.00 6.37
C ARG A 15 27.05 3.35 6.94
N ASP A 16 26.27 4.40 6.68
CA ASP A 16 26.45 5.72 7.26
C ASP A 16 25.14 6.15 7.99
N TRP A 17 25.28 6.38 9.29
CA TRP A 17 24.15 6.74 10.14
C TRP A 17 23.56 8.11 9.79
N ARG A 18 24.40 9.06 9.31
CA ARG A 18 23.95 10.40 8.90
C ARG A 18 23.03 10.32 7.70
N THR A 19 23.44 9.58 6.72
CA THR A 19 22.68 9.25 5.51
C THR A 19 21.34 8.58 5.86
N THR A 20 21.40 7.60 6.75
CA THR A 20 20.20 6.89 7.20
C THR A 20 19.19 7.82 7.87
N ILE A 21 19.67 8.74 8.71
CA ILE A 21 18.80 9.73 9.35
C ILE A 21 18.18 10.66 8.31
N ILE A 22 18.94 11.15 7.33
CA ILE A 22 18.42 12.04 6.30
C ILE A 22 17.30 11.35 5.50
N ALA A 23 17.53 10.12 5.05
CA ALA A 23 16.52 9.34 4.33
C ALA A 23 15.28 9.04 5.19
N THR A 24 15.48 8.68 6.47
CA THR A 24 14.39 8.36 7.38
C THR A 24 13.56 9.61 7.74
N LEU A 25 14.16 10.80 7.79
CA LEU A 25 13.44 12.06 8.02
C LEU A 25 12.48 12.41 6.88
N ALA A 26 12.71 11.93 5.67
CA ALA A 26 11.80 12.12 4.56
C ALA A 26 10.40 11.52 4.82
N ILE A 27 10.33 10.40 5.59
CA ILE A 27 9.06 9.75 5.94
C ILE A 27 8.15 10.69 6.73
N PRO A 28 8.51 11.17 7.93
CA PRO A 28 7.63 12.04 8.70
C PRO A 28 7.34 13.35 7.97
N MET A 29 8.31 13.89 7.22
CA MET A 29 8.13 15.13 6.47
C MET A 29 7.13 14.99 5.31
N SER A 30 6.94 13.81 4.76
CA SER A 30 5.93 13.54 3.73
C SER A 30 4.61 13.06 4.34
N MET A 31 4.66 12.29 5.44
CA MET A 31 3.47 11.72 6.06
C MET A 31 2.66 12.75 6.87
N ILE A 32 3.30 13.67 7.58
CA ILE A 32 2.58 14.69 8.37
C ILE A 32 1.68 15.56 7.48
N PRO A 33 2.16 16.13 6.35
CA PRO A 33 1.28 16.83 5.41
C PRO A 33 0.21 15.93 4.81
N THR A 34 0.50 14.64 4.60
CA THR A 34 -0.49 13.68 4.10
C THR A 34 -1.62 13.47 5.11
N PHE A 35 -1.34 13.35 6.40
CA PHE A 35 -2.37 13.31 7.43
C PHE A 35 -3.18 14.63 7.50
N ALA A 36 -2.52 15.78 7.34
CA ALA A 36 -3.22 17.07 7.28
C ALA A 36 -4.16 17.15 6.06
N PHE A 37 -3.73 16.64 4.90
CA PHE A 37 -4.57 16.53 3.71
C PHE A 37 -5.76 15.58 3.92
N MET A 38 -5.54 14.42 4.53
CA MET A 38 -6.62 13.49 4.87
C MET A 38 -7.65 14.14 5.78
N ALA A 39 -7.21 14.88 6.80
CA ALA A 39 -8.10 15.63 7.69
C ALA A 39 -8.87 16.73 6.94
N TYR A 40 -8.22 17.45 6.02
CA TYR A 40 -8.87 18.46 5.18
C TYR A 40 -9.96 17.88 4.27
N MET A 41 -9.72 16.68 3.75
CA MET A 41 -10.66 15.96 2.88
C MET A 41 -11.72 15.15 3.64
N ASP A 42 -11.74 15.24 4.97
CA ASP A 42 -12.62 14.47 5.86
C ASP A 42 -12.49 12.94 5.67
N PHE A 43 -11.28 12.48 5.38
CA PHE A 43 -10.98 11.06 5.26
C PHE A 43 -10.68 10.44 6.62
N SER A 44 -11.34 9.33 6.93
CA SER A 44 -11.08 8.57 8.15
C SER A 44 -9.85 7.66 8.00
N LEU A 45 -9.17 7.41 9.14
CA LEU A 45 -8.17 6.35 9.24
C LEU A 45 -8.89 5.00 9.33
N ASN A 46 -8.92 4.27 8.24
CA ASN A 46 -9.50 2.93 8.13
C ASN A 46 -8.48 1.96 7.51
N ASN A 47 -8.80 0.68 7.46
CA ASN A 47 -7.89 -0.34 6.95
C ASN A 47 -7.37 -0.04 5.54
N ILE A 48 -8.19 0.56 4.67
CA ILE A 48 -7.83 0.86 3.28
C ILE A 48 -6.88 2.06 3.22
N THR A 49 -7.18 3.14 3.95
CA THR A 49 -6.29 4.31 4.01
C THR A 49 -4.98 3.99 4.73
N MET A 50 -5.00 3.13 5.76
CA MET A 50 -3.80 2.60 6.40
C MET A 50 -2.93 1.79 5.44
N LEU A 51 -3.55 0.93 4.63
CA LEU A 51 -2.83 0.19 3.57
C LEU A 51 -2.19 1.16 2.56
N GLY A 52 -2.92 2.22 2.17
CA GLY A 52 -2.38 3.27 1.31
C GLY A 52 -1.18 3.98 1.90
N LEU A 53 -1.23 4.34 3.19
CA LEU A 53 -0.11 4.96 3.89
C LEU A 53 1.10 4.04 3.99
N ILE A 54 0.90 2.75 4.28
CA ILE A 54 1.98 1.76 4.32
C ILE A 54 2.65 1.63 2.95
N LEU A 55 1.87 1.55 1.88
CA LEU A 55 2.38 1.53 0.52
C LEU A 55 3.14 2.81 0.18
N ALA A 56 2.59 3.97 0.54
CA ALA A 56 3.21 5.26 0.28
C ALA A 56 4.55 5.43 0.99
N ILE A 57 4.74 4.90 2.21
CA ILE A 57 6.01 4.96 2.94
C ILE A 57 7.15 4.34 2.13
N GLY A 58 6.92 3.17 1.52
CA GLY A 58 7.94 2.53 0.67
C GLY A 58 8.34 3.41 -0.52
N ILE A 59 7.36 4.01 -1.21
CA ILE A 59 7.60 4.89 -2.36
C ILE A 59 8.32 6.19 -1.95
N VAL A 60 7.93 6.76 -0.81
CA VAL A 60 8.53 8.00 -0.25
C VAL A 60 10.02 7.83 0.04
N ILE A 61 10.41 6.69 0.57
CA ILE A 61 11.81 6.40 0.89
C ILE A 61 12.65 6.34 -0.38
N ASP A 62 12.16 5.68 -1.43
CA ASP A 62 12.88 5.48 -2.68
C ASP A 62 13.29 6.80 -3.32
N ASP A 63 12.40 7.78 -3.41
CA ASP A 63 12.70 9.10 -3.95
C ASP A 63 13.83 9.81 -3.16
N ALA A 64 13.76 9.76 -1.84
CA ALA A 64 14.76 10.40 -0.97
C ALA A 64 16.13 9.71 -1.07
N VAL A 65 16.15 8.38 -1.17
CA VAL A 65 17.38 7.58 -1.29
C VAL A 65 18.07 7.87 -2.64
N VAL A 66 17.33 7.91 -3.74
CA VAL A 66 17.88 8.19 -5.08
C VAL A 66 18.53 9.58 -5.14
N VAL A 67 17.85 10.60 -4.61
CA VAL A 67 18.40 11.96 -4.55
C VAL A 67 19.66 12.01 -3.67
N HIS A 68 19.60 11.39 -2.51
CA HIS A 68 20.73 11.35 -1.58
C HIS A 68 21.94 10.62 -2.20
N GLU A 69 21.72 9.44 -2.79
CA GLU A 69 22.80 8.65 -3.39
C GLU A 69 23.50 9.43 -4.53
N ASN A 70 22.73 10.12 -5.38
CA ASN A 70 23.29 10.93 -6.43
C ASN A 70 24.13 12.10 -5.88
N ILE A 71 23.68 12.75 -4.80
CA ILE A 71 24.46 13.80 -4.12
C ILE A 71 25.76 13.23 -3.56
N PHE A 72 25.70 12.09 -2.91
CA PHE A 72 26.87 11.42 -2.35
C PHE A 72 27.87 11.02 -3.45
N ARG A 73 27.38 10.48 -4.57
CA ARG A 73 28.19 10.17 -5.74
C ARG A 73 28.91 11.41 -6.29
N HIS A 74 28.23 12.55 -6.40
CA HIS A 74 28.85 13.79 -6.84
C HIS A 74 29.94 14.29 -5.90
N MET A 75 29.81 14.07 -4.60
CA MET A 75 30.86 14.39 -3.65
C MET A 75 32.05 13.43 -3.76
N GLU A 76 31.80 12.11 -3.90
CA GLU A 76 32.84 11.08 -3.92
C GLU A 76 33.61 11.04 -5.26
N GLU A 77 32.89 11.04 -6.39
CA GLU A 77 33.51 10.89 -7.73
C GLU A 77 34.05 12.20 -8.29
N TYR A 78 33.32 13.31 -8.10
CA TYR A 78 33.72 14.61 -8.66
C TYR A 78 34.41 15.53 -7.67
N GLY A 79 34.59 15.13 -6.42
CA GLY A 79 35.26 15.93 -5.38
C GLY A 79 34.57 17.26 -5.06
N ARG A 80 33.27 17.39 -5.36
CA ARG A 80 32.51 18.63 -5.15
C ARG A 80 32.21 18.85 -3.67
N SER A 81 32.09 20.11 -3.27
CA SER A 81 31.59 20.45 -1.94
C SER A 81 30.14 19.97 -1.76
N ALA A 82 29.72 19.67 -0.53
CA ALA A 82 28.36 19.17 -0.25
C ALA A 82 27.26 20.10 -0.82
N MET A 83 27.47 21.41 -0.81
CA MET A 83 26.53 22.40 -1.33
C MET A 83 26.46 22.36 -2.87
N GLU A 84 27.60 22.28 -3.54
CA GLU A 84 27.67 22.20 -5.01
C GLU A 84 27.14 20.85 -5.51
N ALA A 85 27.48 19.75 -4.81
CA ALA A 85 26.99 18.42 -5.08
C ALA A 85 25.47 18.36 -4.95
N ALA A 86 24.91 18.89 -3.85
CA ALA A 86 23.46 18.95 -3.66
C ALA A 86 22.74 19.67 -4.80
N ARG A 87 23.28 20.80 -5.24
CA ARG A 87 22.68 21.58 -6.35
C ARG A 87 22.77 20.84 -7.69
N SER A 88 23.96 20.36 -8.04
CA SER A 88 24.18 19.76 -9.38
C SER A 88 23.56 18.38 -9.50
N ALA A 89 23.70 17.53 -8.46
CA ALA A 89 23.13 16.19 -8.47
C ALA A 89 21.60 16.20 -8.50
N THR A 90 20.97 17.07 -7.71
CA THR A 90 19.51 17.20 -7.73
C THR A 90 19.00 17.67 -9.09
N SER A 91 19.69 18.64 -9.72
CA SER A 91 19.31 19.11 -11.06
C SER A 91 19.46 18.01 -12.12
N GLU A 92 20.48 17.16 -12.02
CA GLU A 92 20.71 16.05 -12.96
C GLU A 92 19.58 15.03 -12.97
N ILE A 93 19.08 14.67 -11.79
CA ILE A 93 18.04 13.64 -11.68
C ILE A 93 16.61 14.18 -11.62
N ALA A 94 16.43 15.50 -11.60
CA ALA A 94 15.13 16.12 -11.41
C ALA A 94 14.10 15.64 -12.44
N SER A 95 14.46 15.54 -13.71
CA SER A 95 13.55 15.06 -14.76
C SER A 95 13.17 13.59 -14.59
N ALA A 96 14.10 12.75 -14.10
CA ALA A 96 13.83 11.34 -13.86
C ALA A 96 12.87 11.16 -12.68
N VAL A 97 13.10 11.85 -11.56
CA VAL A 97 12.23 11.79 -10.38
C VAL A 97 10.82 12.34 -10.69
N VAL A 98 10.73 13.45 -11.43
CA VAL A 98 9.40 13.95 -11.88
C VAL A 98 8.69 12.93 -12.77
N ALA A 99 9.40 12.30 -13.70
CA ALA A 99 8.80 11.31 -14.59
C ALA A 99 8.30 10.07 -13.82
N THR A 100 9.05 9.57 -12.84
CA THR A 100 8.62 8.45 -12.00
C THR A 100 7.42 8.83 -11.13
N THR A 101 7.44 10.00 -10.50
CA THR A 101 6.32 10.52 -9.70
C THR A 101 5.03 10.66 -10.53
N VAL A 102 5.13 11.28 -11.73
CA VAL A 102 3.99 11.42 -12.64
C VAL A 102 3.47 10.05 -13.08
N SER A 103 4.36 9.11 -13.39
CA SER A 103 3.97 7.75 -13.76
C SER A 103 3.20 7.04 -12.64
N LEU A 104 3.61 7.20 -11.39
CA LEU A 104 2.88 6.67 -10.24
C LEU A 104 1.52 7.36 -10.06
N LEU A 105 1.46 8.68 -10.19
CA LEU A 105 0.19 9.43 -10.10
C LEU A 105 -0.81 9.00 -11.17
N VAL A 106 -0.37 8.73 -12.39
CA VAL A 106 -1.22 8.21 -13.48
C VAL A 106 -1.88 6.87 -13.11
N ILE A 107 -1.26 6.08 -12.23
CA ILE A 107 -1.84 4.83 -11.72
C ILE A 107 -2.87 5.10 -10.62
N PHE A 108 -2.56 5.96 -9.65
CA PHE A 108 -3.39 6.17 -8.46
C PHE A 108 -4.55 7.16 -8.67
N ILE A 109 -4.40 8.14 -9.56
CA ILE A 109 -5.47 9.10 -9.86
C ILE A 109 -6.76 8.42 -10.39
N PRO A 110 -6.71 7.51 -11.37
CA PRO A 110 -7.91 6.80 -11.81
C PRO A 110 -8.59 6.00 -10.70
N VAL A 111 -7.80 5.42 -9.79
CA VAL A 111 -8.32 4.68 -8.62
C VAL A 111 -9.11 5.62 -7.69
N ALA A 112 -8.62 6.86 -7.50
CA ALA A 112 -9.31 7.88 -6.70
C ALA A 112 -10.67 8.31 -7.30
N PHE A 113 -10.85 8.18 -8.62
CA PHE A 113 -12.10 8.56 -9.32
C PHE A 113 -12.98 7.36 -9.70
N MET A 114 -12.71 6.16 -9.16
CA MET A 114 -13.57 5.00 -9.39
C MET A 114 -14.99 5.23 -8.86
N GLN A 115 -15.98 4.76 -9.61
CA GLN A 115 -17.39 4.87 -9.25
C GLN A 115 -17.93 3.57 -8.63
N GLY A 116 -19.10 3.67 -7.98
CA GLY A 116 -19.79 2.53 -7.38
C GLY A 116 -19.38 2.24 -5.94
N ARG A 117 -19.79 1.09 -5.41
CA ARG A 117 -19.50 0.69 -4.01
C ARG A 117 -18.01 0.57 -3.76
N ILE A 118 -17.30 -0.08 -4.66
CA ILE A 118 -15.84 -0.26 -4.61
C ILE A 118 -15.15 1.09 -4.68
N GLY A 119 -15.59 1.98 -5.56
CA GLY A 119 -15.02 3.32 -5.72
C GLY A 119 -15.06 4.16 -4.45
N ARG A 120 -16.11 4.04 -3.62
CA ARG A 120 -16.19 4.75 -2.33
C ARG A 120 -15.08 4.34 -1.36
N PHE A 121 -14.67 3.09 -1.36
CA PHE A 121 -13.55 2.62 -0.53
C PHE A 121 -12.20 3.05 -1.09
N PHE A 122 -12.03 2.98 -2.42
CA PHE A 122 -10.75 3.28 -3.06
C PHE A 122 -10.52 4.77 -3.33
N ASN A 123 -11.55 5.62 -3.26
CA ASN A 123 -11.42 7.06 -3.40
C ASN A 123 -10.42 7.63 -2.39
N SER A 124 -10.65 7.40 -1.09
CA SER A 124 -9.76 7.88 -0.04
C SER A 124 -8.35 7.27 -0.13
N PHE A 125 -8.22 6.01 -0.54
CA PHE A 125 -6.95 5.35 -0.80
C PHE A 125 -6.16 6.06 -1.91
N GLY A 126 -6.78 6.24 -3.09
CA GLY A 126 -6.13 6.84 -4.25
C GLY A 126 -5.66 8.27 -4.00
N PHE A 127 -6.49 9.10 -3.36
CA PHE A 127 -6.11 10.46 -2.97
C PHE A 127 -5.01 10.49 -1.92
N THR A 128 -5.08 9.64 -0.90
CA THR A 128 -4.06 9.58 0.17
C THR A 128 -2.70 9.19 -0.40
N VAL A 129 -2.64 8.12 -1.21
CA VAL A 129 -1.39 7.68 -1.84
C VAL A 129 -0.88 8.72 -2.83
N GLY A 130 -1.75 9.25 -3.69
CA GLY A 130 -1.37 10.27 -4.67
C GLY A 130 -0.80 11.53 -4.02
N PHE A 131 -1.41 12.01 -2.94
CA PHE A 131 -0.88 13.17 -2.20
C PHE A 131 0.43 12.85 -1.49
N ALA A 132 0.58 11.67 -0.88
CA ALA A 132 1.82 11.25 -0.26
C ALA A 132 2.99 11.20 -1.26
N ILE A 133 2.74 10.71 -2.48
CA ILE A 133 3.72 10.67 -3.57
C ILE A 133 4.12 12.10 -4.00
N LEU A 134 3.16 13.02 -4.13
CA LEU A 134 3.46 14.43 -4.42
C LEU A 134 4.31 15.08 -3.32
N MET A 135 3.97 14.81 -2.06
CA MET A 135 4.75 15.32 -0.93
C MET A 135 6.15 14.71 -0.86
N SER A 136 6.29 13.43 -1.23
CA SER A 136 7.60 12.79 -1.37
C SER A 136 8.49 13.53 -2.35
N MET A 137 8.00 13.80 -3.55
CA MET A 137 8.72 14.55 -4.57
C MET A 137 9.13 15.93 -4.06
N PHE A 138 8.22 16.65 -3.39
CA PHE A 138 8.51 17.97 -2.82
C PHE A 138 9.61 17.90 -1.76
N VAL A 139 9.53 16.95 -0.85
CA VAL A 139 10.54 16.73 0.21
C VAL A 139 11.88 16.33 -0.41
N SER A 140 11.87 15.47 -1.41
CA SER A 140 13.09 14.99 -2.09
C SER A 140 13.82 16.08 -2.87
N PHE A 141 13.12 17.12 -3.35
CA PHE A 141 13.74 18.26 -4.03
C PHE A 141 14.08 19.43 -3.11
N THR A 142 13.56 19.48 -1.90
CA THR A 142 13.78 20.59 -0.96
C THR A 142 14.56 20.16 0.27
N MET A 143 13.98 19.30 1.09
CA MET A 143 14.54 18.91 2.38
C MET A 143 15.77 18.01 2.23
N THR A 144 15.70 17.01 1.35
CA THR A 144 16.81 16.05 1.17
C THR A 144 18.10 16.77 0.70
N PRO A 145 18.10 17.61 -0.35
CA PRO A 145 19.30 18.34 -0.75
C PRO A 145 19.79 19.32 0.31
N MET A 146 18.86 19.98 1.04
CA MET A 146 19.21 20.91 2.09
C MET A 146 19.89 20.18 3.27
N LEU A 147 19.36 19.04 3.69
CA LEU A 147 19.97 18.24 4.75
C LEU A 147 21.33 17.67 4.31
N CYS A 148 21.44 17.17 3.07
CA CYS A 148 22.70 16.69 2.51
C CYS A 148 23.76 17.79 2.48
N SER A 149 23.40 18.99 2.03
CA SER A 149 24.35 20.11 1.93
C SER A 149 24.94 20.54 3.29
N ARG A 150 24.22 20.31 4.39
CA ARG A 150 24.62 20.73 5.74
C ARG A 150 25.24 19.61 6.56
N PHE A 151 24.74 18.41 6.45
CA PHE A 151 25.08 17.29 7.35
C PHE A 151 25.97 16.24 6.71
N LEU A 152 26.04 16.18 5.36
CA LEU A 152 26.91 15.24 4.67
C LEU A 152 28.37 15.72 4.74
N LYS A 153 29.26 14.87 5.16
CA LYS A 153 30.71 15.10 5.18
C LYS A 153 31.39 13.88 4.59
N LEU A 154 32.23 14.09 3.60
CA LEU A 154 33.19 13.06 3.19
C LEU A 154 34.23 12.93 4.28
N GLU A 155 34.30 11.78 4.93
CA GLU A 155 35.45 11.44 5.78
C GLU A 155 36.65 11.16 4.86
N THR A 156 37.56 12.13 4.82
CA THR A 156 38.84 11.98 4.13
C THR A 156 39.65 10.90 4.82
N GLY A 157 39.61 9.68 4.27
CA GLY A 157 40.38 8.56 4.80
C GLY A 157 39.69 7.17 4.77
N HIS A 158 38.39 7.10 4.58
CA HIS A 158 37.74 5.82 4.36
C HIS A 158 37.84 5.42 2.88
N LYS A 159 38.78 4.51 2.59
CA LYS A 159 38.77 3.71 1.36
C LYS A 159 37.36 3.12 1.21
N THR A 160 36.66 3.60 0.17
CA THR A 160 35.39 3.07 -0.36
C THR A 160 34.69 2.06 0.56
N SER A 161 33.61 2.49 1.21
CA SER A 161 32.70 1.67 2.05
C SER A 161 32.24 0.36 1.35
N LYS A 162 32.51 0.23 0.05
CA LYS A 162 32.19 -0.91 -0.82
C LYS A 162 33.11 -2.13 -0.66
N SER A 163 34.08 -2.17 0.27
CA SER A 163 35.06 -3.28 0.37
C SER A 163 34.68 -4.44 1.29
N GLY A 164 33.43 -4.54 1.73
CA GLY A 164 32.98 -5.69 2.52
C GLY A 164 32.82 -6.95 1.68
N PHE A 165 33.12 -8.13 2.27
CA PHE A 165 32.93 -9.41 1.59
C PHE A 165 31.51 -9.58 1.04
N PHE A 166 30.50 -9.15 1.78
CA PHE A 166 29.09 -9.24 1.40
C PHE A 166 28.75 -8.32 0.21
N THR A 167 29.24 -7.09 0.19
CA THR A 167 29.04 -6.17 -0.94
C THR A 167 29.74 -6.67 -2.20
N ARG A 168 30.96 -7.20 -2.10
CA ARG A 168 31.63 -7.80 -3.24
C ARG A 168 30.90 -9.03 -3.80
N LEU A 169 30.31 -9.85 -2.92
CA LEU A 169 29.51 -10.99 -3.37
C LEU A 169 28.26 -10.54 -4.11
N LEU A 170 27.55 -9.53 -3.60
CA LEU A 170 26.37 -8.94 -4.26
C LEU A 170 26.75 -8.30 -5.60
N ASP A 171 27.80 -7.47 -5.63
CA ASP A 171 28.25 -6.82 -6.84
C ASP A 171 28.69 -7.81 -7.92
N ASN A 172 29.43 -8.85 -7.53
CA ASN A 172 29.86 -9.88 -8.48
C ASN A 172 28.68 -10.70 -9.00
N SER A 173 27.72 -11.05 -8.14
CA SER A 173 26.51 -11.76 -8.55
C SER A 173 25.67 -10.92 -9.50
N TYR A 174 25.46 -9.64 -9.17
CA TYR A 174 24.74 -8.69 -10.02
C TYR A 174 25.43 -8.53 -11.39
N LEU A 175 26.74 -8.26 -11.40
CA LEU A 175 27.51 -8.11 -12.63
C LEU A 175 27.51 -9.39 -13.48
N TRP A 176 27.54 -10.57 -12.86
CA TRP A 176 27.43 -11.84 -13.56
C TRP A 176 26.08 -12.00 -14.25
N ILE A 177 24.96 -11.76 -13.49
CA ILE A 177 23.60 -11.79 -14.04
C ILE A 177 23.44 -10.77 -15.17
N LEU A 178 23.91 -9.55 -14.94
CA LEU A 178 23.85 -8.48 -15.95
C LEU A 178 24.57 -8.85 -17.23
N ARG A 179 25.82 -9.36 -17.13
CA ARG A 179 26.59 -9.83 -18.28
C ARG A 179 25.89 -10.96 -19.02
N LEU A 180 25.33 -11.92 -18.27
CA LEU A 180 24.56 -13.03 -18.84
C LEU A 180 23.32 -12.53 -19.59
N SER A 181 22.59 -11.59 -19.01
CA SER A 181 21.40 -10.98 -19.59
C SER A 181 21.74 -10.21 -20.89
N LEU A 182 22.78 -9.41 -20.85
CA LEU A 182 23.24 -8.65 -22.02
C LEU A 182 23.78 -9.56 -23.13
N ARG A 183 24.47 -10.64 -22.76
CA ARG A 183 24.96 -11.62 -23.75
C ARG A 183 23.82 -12.38 -24.44
N HIS A 184 22.77 -12.70 -23.68
CA HIS A 184 21.62 -13.49 -24.18
C HIS A 184 20.35 -12.63 -24.25
N ARG A 185 20.46 -11.40 -24.79
CA ARG A 185 19.37 -10.43 -24.87
C ARG A 185 18.06 -10.99 -25.40
N TRP A 186 18.13 -11.84 -26.43
CA TRP A 186 16.94 -12.48 -27.01
C TRP A 186 16.27 -13.48 -26.07
N ALA A 187 17.04 -14.20 -25.25
CA ALA A 187 16.49 -15.09 -24.24
C ALA A 187 15.74 -14.29 -23.14
N ILE A 188 16.25 -13.14 -22.76
CA ILE A 188 15.57 -12.25 -21.79
C ILE A 188 14.27 -11.68 -22.40
N VAL A 189 14.31 -11.25 -23.67
CA VAL A 189 13.09 -10.80 -24.38
C VAL A 189 12.07 -11.92 -24.44
N LEU A 190 12.48 -13.13 -24.82
CA LEU A 190 11.60 -14.31 -24.85
C LEU A 190 11.00 -14.61 -23.47
N LEU A 191 11.82 -14.58 -22.42
CA LEU A 191 11.36 -14.78 -21.05
C LEU A 191 10.31 -13.73 -20.65
N SER A 192 10.56 -12.46 -20.97
CA SER A 192 9.62 -11.37 -20.70
C SER A 192 8.28 -11.56 -21.44
N VAL A 193 8.35 -11.96 -22.70
CA VAL A 193 7.16 -12.26 -23.51
C VAL A 193 6.38 -13.45 -22.93
N VAL A 194 7.08 -14.53 -22.57
CA VAL A 194 6.46 -15.71 -21.94
C VAL A 194 5.78 -15.33 -20.61
N THR A 195 6.45 -14.54 -19.78
CA THR A 195 5.88 -14.05 -18.52
C THR A 195 4.63 -13.21 -18.78
N LEU A 196 4.67 -12.30 -19.75
CA LEU A 196 3.52 -11.47 -20.11
C LEU A 196 2.31 -12.33 -20.55
N PHE A 197 2.54 -13.29 -21.41
CA PHE A 197 1.46 -14.18 -21.91
C PHE A 197 1.01 -15.24 -20.90
N SER A 198 1.84 -15.61 -19.94
CA SER A 198 1.44 -16.51 -18.84
C SER A 198 0.51 -15.81 -17.82
N THR A 199 0.60 -14.50 -17.68
CA THR A 199 -0.19 -13.74 -16.70
C THR A 199 -1.71 -13.93 -16.86
N PRO A 200 -2.34 -13.82 -18.05
CA PRO A 200 -3.78 -14.08 -18.20
C PRO A 200 -4.17 -15.52 -17.87
N VAL A 201 -3.31 -16.49 -18.17
CA VAL A 201 -3.55 -17.92 -17.88
C VAL A 201 -3.56 -18.14 -16.37
N ILE A 202 -2.55 -17.65 -15.67
CA ILE A 202 -2.46 -17.75 -14.20
C ILE A 202 -3.63 -17.00 -13.56
N PHE A 203 -3.97 -15.80 -14.05
CA PHE A 203 -5.08 -15.00 -13.56
C PHE A 203 -6.44 -15.70 -13.70
N SER A 204 -6.61 -16.58 -14.69
CA SER A 204 -7.84 -17.36 -14.85
C SER A 204 -8.01 -18.44 -13.79
N TRP A 205 -6.92 -18.90 -13.16
CA TRP A 205 -6.93 -19.92 -12.11
C TRP A 205 -7.15 -19.34 -10.71
N ILE A 206 -6.96 -18.04 -10.56
CA ILE A 206 -7.14 -17.35 -9.28
C ILE A 206 -8.62 -17.01 -9.10
N GLY A 207 -9.21 -17.41 -7.98
CA GLY A 207 -10.56 -17.02 -7.60
C GLY A 207 -10.68 -15.49 -7.49
N LYS A 208 -11.77 -14.95 -8.01
CA LYS A 208 -12.02 -13.49 -8.04
C LYS A 208 -13.09 -13.16 -7.03
N ASP A 209 -12.69 -12.92 -5.80
CA ASP A 209 -13.56 -12.39 -4.75
C ASP A 209 -13.02 -11.03 -4.29
N PHE A 210 -13.91 -10.06 -4.11
CA PHE A 210 -13.55 -8.74 -3.58
C PHE A 210 -13.24 -8.80 -2.09
N VAL A 211 -14.01 -9.59 -1.35
CA VAL A 211 -13.76 -9.90 0.06
C VAL A 211 -13.57 -11.41 0.13
N PRO A 212 -12.41 -11.88 0.59
CA PRO A 212 -12.22 -13.32 0.78
C PRO A 212 -13.28 -13.84 1.75
N LYS A 213 -13.83 -15.02 1.44
CA LYS A 213 -14.73 -15.71 2.35
C LYS A 213 -13.91 -16.12 3.57
N ASP A 214 -14.21 -15.46 4.68
CA ASP A 214 -13.64 -15.78 5.98
C ASP A 214 -14.61 -16.69 6.71
N ASP A 215 -14.11 -17.78 7.25
CA ASP A 215 -14.92 -18.66 8.08
C ASP A 215 -15.02 -18.02 9.48
N GLN A 216 -16.14 -17.31 9.70
CA GLN A 216 -16.44 -16.65 10.97
C GLN A 216 -17.13 -17.60 11.96
N SER A 217 -17.23 -18.89 11.60
CA SER A 217 -17.96 -19.89 12.38
C SER A 217 -19.40 -19.45 12.62
N ASP A 218 -20.03 -18.85 11.62
CA ASP A 218 -21.43 -18.46 11.62
C ASP A 218 -22.12 -18.84 10.31
N PHE A 219 -23.42 -18.99 10.35
CA PHE A 219 -24.25 -19.14 9.17
C PHE A 219 -25.57 -18.38 9.30
N GLU A 220 -26.08 -17.93 8.19
CA GLU A 220 -27.34 -17.19 8.10
C GLU A 220 -28.41 -18.07 7.43
N VAL A 221 -29.56 -18.16 8.08
CA VAL A 221 -30.77 -18.79 7.50
C VAL A 221 -31.71 -17.67 7.04
N VAL A 222 -31.82 -17.49 5.74
CA VAL A 222 -32.76 -16.52 5.14
C VAL A 222 -34.07 -17.22 4.84
N MET A 223 -35.18 -16.65 5.32
CA MET A 223 -36.51 -17.22 5.16
C MET A 223 -37.47 -16.18 4.60
N THR A 224 -38.33 -16.64 3.70
CA THR A 224 -39.45 -15.85 3.21
C THR A 224 -40.73 -16.40 3.80
N LEU A 225 -41.42 -15.60 4.61
CA LEU A 225 -42.68 -15.93 5.18
C LEU A 225 -43.81 -15.77 4.14
N PRO A 226 -44.89 -16.55 4.23
CA PRO A 226 -46.02 -16.39 3.32
C PRO A 226 -46.65 -15.00 3.38
N GLU A 227 -47.10 -14.51 2.23
CA GLU A 227 -47.81 -13.24 2.16
C GLU A 227 -49.06 -13.23 3.07
N GLY A 228 -49.29 -12.10 3.77
CA GLY A 228 -50.40 -11.95 4.69
C GLY A 228 -50.12 -12.38 6.14
N TYR A 229 -48.87 -12.79 6.44
CA TYR A 229 -48.48 -13.01 7.82
C TYR A 229 -48.33 -11.67 8.56
N THR A 230 -48.96 -11.63 9.76
CA THR A 230 -48.69 -10.52 10.69
C THR A 230 -47.38 -10.77 11.44
N LEU A 231 -46.79 -9.72 11.98
CA LEU A 231 -45.56 -9.80 12.77
C LEU A 231 -45.67 -10.85 13.89
N ASP A 232 -46.80 -10.89 14.61
CA ASP A 232 -47.03 -11.84 15.70
C ASP A 232 -47.06 -13.31 15.25
N ARG A 233 -47.66 -13.56 14.08
CA ARG A 233 -47.68 -14.90 13.49
C ARG A 233 -46.32 -15.34 12.98
N GLY A 234 -45.60 -14.41 12.34
CA GLY A 234 -44.23 -14.64 11.94
C GLY A 234 -43.29 -14.92 13.10
N ASN A 235 -43.42 -14.15 14.19
CA ASN A 235 -42.63 -14.33 15.39
C ASN A 235 -42.87 -15.72 16.06
N LYS A 236 -44.09 -16.21 16.13
CA LYS A 236 -44.37 -17.55 16.65
C LYS A 236 -43.68 -18.65 15.88
N LEU A 237 -43.70 -18.55 14.53
CA LEU A 237 -43.01 -19.52 13.68
C LEU A 237 -41.49 -19.46 13.85
N LEU A 238 -40.93 -18.26 13.98
CA LEU A 238 -39.50 -18.06 14.12
C LEU A 238 -38.97 -18.55 15.46
N VAL A 239 -39.72 -18.38 16.55
CA VAL A 239 -39.38 -18.97 17.87
C VAL A 239 -39.25 -20.49 17.78
N GLU A 240 -40.20 -21.17 17.08
CA GLU A 240 -40.10 -22.62 16.88
C GLU A 240 -38.84 -23.00 16.06
N ILE A 241 -38.48 -22.21 15.05
CA ILE A 241 -37.27 -22.43 14.26
C ILE A 241 -36.02 -22.16 15.09
N GLU A 242 -35.98 -21.08 15.87
CA GLU A 242 -34.88 -20.80 16.80
C GLU A 242 -34.64 -21.97 17.78
N ASP A 243 -35.69 -22.52 18.35
CA ASP A 243 -35.59 -23.63 19.30
C ASP A 243 -35.02 -24.89 18.62
N ARG A 244 -35.38 -25.14 17.37
CA ARG A 244 -34.79 -26.22 16.58
C ARG A 244 -33.31 -25.94 16.23
N LEU A 245 -32.97 -24.72 15.88
CA LEU A 245 -31.59 -24.34 15.55
C LEU A 245 -30.68 -24.40 16.80
N LYS A 246 -31.18 -24.02 17.99
CA LYS A 246 -30.45 -24.15 19.25
C LYS A 246 -30.14 -25.60 19.65
N GLN A 247 -30.92 -26.56 19.13
CA GLN A 247 -30.70 -27.99 19.38
C GLN A 247 -29.59 -28.57 18.47
N LEU A 248 -29.18 -27.84 17.43
CA LEU A 248 -28.10 -28.31 16.56
C LEU A 248 -26.77 -28.32 17.31
N ARG A 249 -26.02 -29.40 17.15
CA ARG A 249 -24.71 -29.53 17.78
C ARG A 249 -23.73 -28.48 17.23
N GLY A 250 -23.22 -27.64 18.11
CA GLY A 250 -22.24 -26.59 17.75
C GLY A 250 -22.83 -25.19 17.76
N VAL A 251 -24.15 -25.00 17.68
CA VAL A 251 -24.76 -23.66 17.72
C VAL A 251 -24.72 -23.12 19.16
N THR A 252 -24.02 -21.97 19.33
CA THR A 252 -23.85 -21.32 20.62
C THR A 252 -24.82 -20.15 20.82
N HIS A 253 -25.09 -19.40 19.77
CA HIS A 253 -25.95 -18.21 19.80
C HIS A 253 -26.83 -18.16 18.55
N VAL A 254 -28.09 -17.75 18.76
CA VAL A 254 -29.04 -17.53 17.67
C VAL A 254 -29.63 -16.13 17.81
N PHE A 255 -29.65 -15.37 16.72
CA PHE A 255 -30.21 -14.03 16.68
C PHE A 255 -31.10 -13.90 15.45
N THR A 256 -32.38 -13.54 15.67
CA THR A 256 -33.39 -13.47 14.62
C THR A 256 -33.83 -12.04 14.37
N ILE A 257 -33.96 -11.66 13.10
CA ILE A 257 -34.49 -10.39 12.65
C ILE A 257 -35.70 -10.68 11.75
N ILE A 258 -36.83 -9.98 11.98
CA ILE A 258 -38.00 -9.99 11.12
C ILE A 258 -38.11 -8.62 10.48
N GLY A 259 -38.38 -8.56 9.17
CA GLY A 259 -38.57 -7.30 8.47
C GLY A 259 -37.23 -6.64 8.14
N ASP A 260 -36.21 -7.42 7.82
CA ASP A 260 -34.89 -6.90 7.47
C ASP A 260 -34.93 -6.06 6.18
N THR A 261 -34.46 -4.82 6.32
CA THR A 261 -34.34 -3.84 5.24
C THR A 261 -32.93 -3.77 4.63
N THR A 262 -32.08 -4.75 4.85
CA THR A 262 -30.69 -4.75 4.34
C THR A 262 -30.67 -4.59 2.82
N GLY A 263 -30.39 -3.37 2.39
CA GLY A 263 -30.27 -2.96 0.98
C GLY A 263 -31.36 -2.06 0.43
N ARG A 264 -32.46 -1.80 1.15
CA ARG A 264 -33.52 -0.88 0.73
C ARG A 264 -33.82 0.19 1.78
N VAL A 265 -32.83 1.01 2.08
CA VAL A 265 -32.89 2.10 3.08
C VAL A 265 -33.94 3.19 2.74
N ALA A 266 -34.68 3.05 1.64
CA ALA A 266 -35.45 4.17 1.10
C ALA A 266 -36.81 4.44 1.78
N LYS A 267 -37.40 3.55 2.59
CA LYS A 267 -38.79 3.82 3.10
C LYS A 267 -39.17 3.24 4.47
N GLY A 268 -38.25 2.94 5.36
CA GLY A 268 -38.58 2.80 6.78
C GLY A 268 -39.56 1.66 7.20
N GLN A 269 -40.00 0.83 6.27
CA GLN A 269 -40.80 -0.36 6.54
C GLN A 269 -40.11 -1.57 5.93
N GLY A 270 -39.53 -2.42 6.78
CA GLY A 270 -39.05 -3.72 6.38
C GLY A 270 -40.20 -4.59 5.89
N ASP A 271 -39.96 -5.42 4.90
CA ASP A 271 -40.93 -6.40 4.45
C ASP A 271 -41.09 -7.48 5.54
N VAL A 272 -42.26 -7.53 6.17
CA VAL A 272 -42.60 -8.48 7.25
C VAL A 272 -42.50 -9.94 6.78
N THR A 273 -42.45 -10.15 5.47
CA THR A 273 -42.29 -11.48 4.86
C THR A 273 -40.86 -11.97 4.81
N GLU A 274 -39.86 -11.12 5.04
CA GLU A 274 -38.47 -11.52 5.11
C GLU A 274 -37.98 -11.66 6.56
N ALA A 275 -37.39 -12.80 6.87
CA ALA A 275 -36.77 -13.04 8.15
C ALA A 275 -35.38 -13.67 8.00
N ARG A 276 -34.49 -13.32 8.91
CA ARG A 276 -33.12 -13.83 8.93
C ARG A 276 -32.75 -14.31 10.32
N VAL A 277 -32.16 -15.49 10.39
CA VAL A 277 -31.65 -16.07 11.62
C VAL A 277 -30.13 -16.24 11.49
N TYR A 278 -29.41 -15.50 12.30
CA TYR A 278 -27.95 -15.61 12.43
C TYR A 278 -27.62 -16.65 13.50
N CYS A 279 -26.88 -17.67 13.13
CA CYS A 279 -26.44 -18.73 14.03
C CYS A 279 -24.91 -18.71 14.14
N ARG A 280 -24.38 -18.63 15.34
CA ARG A 280 -22.96 -18.75 15.64
C ARG A 280 -22.65 -20.17 16.13
N LEU A 281 -21.62 -20.77 15.53
CA LEU A 281 -21.12 -22.10 15.89
C LEU A 281 -20.13 -22.03 17.05
#